data_81f3d26dd9228467b1ddfb599d3d8acd
#
_entry.id   81f3d26dd9228467b1ddfb599d3d8acd
#
_cell.length_a   1.000
_cell.length_b   1.000
_cell.length_c   1.000
_cell.angle_alpha   90.00
_cell.angle_beta   90.00
_cell.angle_gamma   90.00
#
_symmetry.space_group_name_H-M   'P 1'
#
loop_
_entity.id
_entity.type
_entity.pdbx_description
1 polymer ?
#
loop_
_entity_poly.entity_id
_entity_poly.type
_entity_poly.pdbx_seq_one_letter_code
_entity_poly.pdbx_strand_id
1 'polypeptide(L)'
;MEQTLIDKTIALCPECLAPLPATISADGEGVVWMERTCGEHGRTRTRIWPDAEHYRWLQSLALPKTPPRANCAATSPCPLGCGTCTRHERRGTLLEIEVTRACNLHCPVCFM
;
A
#
# COMPACT_ATOMS: atom_id res chain seq x y z
N MET A 1 9.07 25.70 4.08
CA MET A 1 8.27 24.83 4.97
C MET A 1 9.08 23.57 5.24
N GLU A 2 9.42 23.35 6.48
CA GLU A 2 10.26 22.23 6.88
C GLU A 2 9.46 20.93 6.76
N GLN A 3 9.93 20.00 5.93
CA GLN A 3 9.35 18.67 5.80
C GLN A 3 10.22 17.68 6.54
N THR A 4 9.64 16.93 7.46
CA THR A 4 10.34 15.87 8.17
C THR A 4 10.11 14.55 7.47
N LEU A 5 11.18 13.94 6.93
CA LEU A 5 11.13 12.61 6.33
C LEU A 5 10.74 11.56 7.39
N ILE A 6 9.74 10.75 7.08
CA ILE A 6 9.30 9.63 7.93
C ILE A 6 9.81 8.31 7.37
N ASP A 7 9.61 8.05 6.07
CA ASP A 7 9.94 6.77 5.45
C ASP A 7 10.18 6.89 3.93
N LYS A 8 10.74 5.83 3.35
CA LYS A 8 10.89 5.65 1.90
C LYS A 8 10.22 4.35 1.50
N THR A 9 9.49 4.38 0.40
CA THR A 9 8.73 3.23 -0.08
C THR A 9 8.70 3.19 -1.61
N ILE A 10 8.00 2.22 -2.16
CA ILE A 10 7.65 2.17 -3.57
C ILE A 10 6.15 2.41 -3.69
N ALA A 11 5.75 3.33 -4.56
CA ALA A 11 4.36 3.62 -4.87
C ALA A 11 4.14 3.59 -6.38
N LEU A 12 2.89 3.50 -6.80
CA LEU A 12 2.56 3.50 -8.22
C LEU A 12 2.33 4.92 -8.74
N CYS A 13 2.71 5.17 -9.98
CA CYS A 13 2.23 6.36 -10.68
C CYS A 13 0.71 6.27 -10.82
N PRO A 14 -0.07 7.35 -10.53
CA PRO A 14 -1.52 7.29 -10.65
C PRO A 14 -2.01 7.19 -12.10
N GLU A 15 -1.18 7.56 -13.08
CA GLU A 15 -1.54 7.55 -14.50
C GLU A 15 -1.14 6.24 -15.20
N CYS A 16 0.14 5.87 -15.12
CA CYS A 16 0.66 4.71 -15.87
C CYS A 16 0.90 3.47 -14.99
N LEU A 17 0.65 3.55 -13.68
CA LEU A 17 0.84 2.46 -12.70
C LEU A 17 2.28 1.94 -12.60
N ALA A 18 3.26 2.65 -13.16
CA ALA A 18 4.67 2.30 -13.01
C ALA A 18 5.09 2.38 -11.52
N PRO A 19 5.81 1.37 -11.00
CA PRO A 19 6.37 1.43 -9.65
C PRO A 19 7.49 2.46 -9.58
N LEU A 20 7.40 3.38 -8.63
CA LEU A 20 8.31 4.51 -8.45
C LEU A 20 8.79 4.60 -7.02
N PRO A 21 10.05 5.02 -6.78
CA PRO A 21 10.47 5.43 -5.46
C PRO A 21 9.59 6.57 -4.95
N ALA A 22 9.16 6.45 -3.70
CA ALA A 22 8.33 7.43 -3.03
C ALA A 22 8.89 7.77 -1.65
N THR A 23 8.67 9.01 -1.23
CA THR A 23 9.00 9.48 0.11
C THR A 23 7.73 9.79 0.89
N ILE A 24 7.74 9.43 2.16
CA ILE A 24 6.69 9.78 3.11
C ILE A 24 7.26 10.81 4.07
N SER A 25 6.63 11.97 4.16
CA SER A 25 7.08 13.07 5.01
C SER A 25 5.91 13.75 5.71
N ALA A 26 6.17 14.35 6.88
CA ALA A 26 5.24 15.24 7.55
C ALA A 26 5.56 16.69 7.19
N ASP A 27 4.55 17.53 7.00
CA ASP A 27 4.69 18.96 6.87
C ASP A 27 4.70 19.65 8.26
N GLY A 28 4.82 20.97 8.26
CA GLY A 28 4.84 21.76 9.49
C GLY A 28 3.54 21.75 10.30
N GLU A 29 2.44 21.30 9.72
CA GLU A 29 1.13 21.11 10.37
C GLU A 29 0.92 19.68 10.88
N GLY A 30 1.90 18.78 10.64
CA GLY A 30 1.84 17.39 11.05
C GLY A 30 1.06 16.49 10.07
N VAL A 31 0.68 16.99 8.90
CA VAL A 31 0.02 16.18 7.87
C VAL A 31 1.04 15.31 7.16
N VAL A 32 0.74 14.04 6.97
CA VAL A 32 1.62 13.08 6.30
C VAL A 32 1.30 13.00 4.82
N TRP A 33 2.33 13.16 4.01
CA TRP A 33 2.29 13.18 2.56
C TRP A 33 3.17 12.09 1.97
N MET A 34 2.72 11.52 0.88
CA MET A 34 3.53 10.68 0.00
C MET A 34 3.83 11.43 -1.28
N GLU A 35 5.11 11.49 -1.65
CA GLU A 35 5.57 12.12 -2.88
C GLU A 35 6.32 11.13 -3.76
N ARG A 36 6.08 11.19 -5.05
CA ARG A 36 6.75 10.41 -6.08
C ARG A 36 6.86 11.20 -7.38
N THR A 37 7.86 10.87 -8.19
CA THR A 37 8.07 11.52 -9.48
C THR A 37 8.13 10.48 -10.59
N CYS A 38 7.21 10.58 -11.54
CA CYS A 38 7.21 9.81 -12.78
C CYS A 38 7.93 10.58 -13.87
N GLY A 39 8.75 9.90 -14.68
CA GLY A 39 9.45 10.54 -15.79
C GLY A 39 8.50 11.09 -16.87
N GLU A 40 7.34 10.46 -17.04
CA GLU A 40 6.34 10.85 -18.05
C GLU A 40 5.24 11.78 -17.50
N HIS A 41 4.83 11.58 -16.23
CA HIS A 41 3.67 12.26 -15.65
C HIS A 41 4.03 13.26 -14.54
N GLY A 42 5.34 13.45 -14.27
CA GLY A 42 5.83 14.43 -13.32
C GLY A 42 5.64 14.04 -11.85
N ARG A 43 5.72 15.06 -10.98
CA ARG A 43 5.63 14.90 -9.53
C ARG A 43 4.18 14.81 -9.06
N THR A 44 3.89 13.84 -8.22
CA THR A 44 2.60 13.67 -7.56
C THR A 44 2.78 13.68 -6.04
N ARG A 45 1.96 14.45 -5.35
CA ARG A 45 1.89 14.51 -3.90
C ARG A 45 0.48 14.11 -3.44
N THR A 46 0.39 13.16 -2.52
CA THR A 46 -0.87 12.63 -2.02
C THR A 46 -0.88 12.68 -0.49
N ARG A 47 -1.93 13.24 0.09
CA ARG A 47 -2.15 13.17 1.52
C ARG A 47 -2.50 11.74 1.91
N ILE A 48 -1.75 11.14 2.83
CA ILE A 48 -1.98 9.75 3.26
C ILE A 48 -2.46 9.65 4.69
N TRP A 49 -2.14 10.61 5.55
CA TRP A 49 -2.59 10.61 6.94
C TRP A 49 -2.72 12.03 7.50
N PRO A 50 -3.72 12.30 8.36
CA PRO A 50 -3.93 13.65 8.89
C PRO A 50 -2.98 14.03 10.03
N ASP A 51 -2.34 13.06 10.70
CA ASP A 51 -1.55 13.28 11.92
C ASP A 51 -0.31 12.40 11.93
N ALA A 52 0.86 13.02 11.96
CA ALA A 52 2.14 12.32 11.87
C ALA A 52 2.52 11.55 13.15
N GLU A 53 2.07 11.98 14.32
CA GLU A 53 2.31 11.27 15.56
C GLU A 53 1.52 9.97 15.60
N HIS A 54 0.24 10.04 15.26
CA HIS A 54 -0.61 8.86 15.13
C HIS A 54 -0.12 7.91 14.03
N TYR A 55 0.37 8.43 12.91
CA TYR A 55 0.96 7.62 11.84
C TYR A 55 2.19 6.84 12.32
N ARG A 56 3.11 7.50 13.03
CA ARG A 56 4.30 6.83 13.61
C ARG A 56 3.92 5.79 14.66
N TRP A 57 2.94 6.10 15.50
CA TRP A 57 2.42 5.14 16.46
C TRP A 57 1.87 3.89 15.77
N LEU A 58 1.06 4.02 14.71
CA LEU A 58 0.58 2.89 13.92
C LEU A 58 1.72 2.06 13.32
N GLN A 59 2.76 2.72 12.81
CA GLN A 59 3.95 2.02 12.29
C GLN A 59 4.73 1.28 13.39
N SER A 60 4.70 1.75 14.62
CA SER A 60 5.36 1.10 15.75
C SER A 60 4.67 -0.18 16.21
N LEU A 61 3.42 -0.41 15.79
CA LEU A 61 2.68 -1.63 16.13
C LEU A 61 3.28 -2.82 15.39
N ALA A 62 4.04 -3.63 16.11
CA ALA A 62 4.61 -4.85 15.59
C ALA A 62 3.53 -5.91 15.43
N LEU A 63 3.02 -6.08 14.22
CA LEU A 63 2.13 -7.19 13.90
C LEU A 63 2.96 -8.47 13.75
N PRO A 64 2.57 -9.60 14.37
CA PRO A 64 3.28 -10.85 14.22
C PRO A 64 3.32 -11.25 12.74
N LYS A 65 4.53 -11.40 12.21
CA LYS A 65 4.75 -11.95 10.88
C LYS A 65 4.75 -13.47 10.96
N THR A 66 3.59 -14.09 10.82
CA THR A 66 3.51 -15.55 10.67
C THR A 66 3.54 -15.84 9.17
N PRO A 67 4.62 -16.43 8.63
CA PRO A 67 4.66 -16.80 7.23
C PRO A 67 3.60 -17.85 6.93
N PRO A 68 2.94 -17.81 5.77
CA PRO A 68 2.03 -18.85 5.35
C PRO A 68 2.79 -20.14 5.05
N ARG A 69 2.10 -21.27 5.08
CA ARG A 69 2.66 -22.49 4.51
C ARG A 69 2.77 -22.34 3.00
N ALA A 70 3.97 -22.51 2.47
CA ALA A 70 4.17 -22.53 1.03
C ALA A 70 3.52 -23.80 0.45
N ASN A 71 2.68 -23.64 -0.56
CA ASN A 71 2.01 -24.73 -1.28
C ASN A 71 2.48 -24.85 -2.73
N CYS A 72 3.35 -23.97 -3.18
CA CYS A 72 3.93 -24.00 -4.51
C CYS A 72 5.33 -23.40 -4.55
N ALA A 73 6.11 -23.80 -5.55
CA ALA A 73 7.35 -23.11 -5.89
C ALA A 73 7.05 -21.82 -6.62
N ALA A 74 7.90 -20.80 -6.46
CA ALA A 74 7.80 -19.56 -7.21
C ALA A 74 8.19 -19.83 -8.68
N THR A 75 7.22 -19.90 -9.56
CA THR A 75 7.41 -20.19 -11.00
C THR A 75 7.56 -18.93 -11.85
N SER A 76 7.14 -17.78 -11.33
CA SER A 76 7.19 -16.49 -12.01
C SER A 76 7.55 -15.38 -11.02
N PRO A 77 8.04 -14.22 -11.49
CA PRO A 77 8.22 -13.04 -10.62
C PRO A 77 6.90 -12.59 -9.99
N CYS A 78 6.97 -12.11 -8.75
CA CYS A 78 5.81 -11.46 -8.12
C CYS A 78 5.36 -10.23 -8.92
N PRO A 79 4.03 -10.01 -9.05
CA PRO A 79 2.92 -10.82 -8.49
C PRO A 79 2.35 -11.87 -9.46
N LEU A 80 2.93 -12.06 -10.63
CA LEU A 80 2.31 -12.74 -11.77
C LEU A 80 2.20 -14.27 -11.63
N GLY A 81 3.03 -14.89 -10.82
CA GLY A 81 3.01 -16.35 -10.58
C GLY A 81 2.43 -16.71 -9.22
N CYS A 82 1.40 -16.00 -8.78
CA CYS A 82 1.05 -16.02 -7.37
C CYS A 82 0.17 -17.21 -6.96
N GLY A 83 0.76 -18.08 -6.23
CA GLY A 83 0.17 -18.90 -5.19
C GLY A 83 0.89 -18.60 -3.88
N THR A 84 0.63 -19.33 -2.83
CA THR A 84 1.40 -19.21 -1.60
C THR A 84 2.76 -19.88 -1.81
N CYS A 85 3.75 -19.13 -2.22
CA CYS A 85 5.09 -19.60 -2.52
C CYS A 85 6.06 -19.37 -1.35
N THR A 86 7.28 -19.91 -1.47
CA THR A 86 8.34 -19.80 -0.44
C THR A 86 8.81 -18.37 -0.16
N ARG A 87 8.52 -17.42 -1.05
CA ARG A 87 8.85 -16.00 -0.89
C ARG A 87 7.71 -15.18 -0.29
N HIS A 88 6.57 -15.79 0.01
CA HIS A 88 5.44 -15.10 0.59
C HIS A 88 5.68 -14.84 2.07
N GLU A 89 5.72 -13.58 2.47
CA GLU A 89 6.10 -13.17 3.83
C GLU A 89 4.92 -13.01 4.78
N ARG A 90 3.71 -12.81 4.25
CA ARG A 90 2.53 -12.52 5.07
C ARG A 90 1.41 -13.51 4.83
N ARG A 91 0.75 -13.89 5.92
CA ARG A 91 -0.46 -14.70 5.90
C ARG A 91 -1.68 -13.81 5.67
N GLY A 92 -2.63 -14.27 4.84
CA GLY A 92 -3.95 -13.66 4.74
C GLY A 92 -4.68 -13.79 6.09
N THR A 93 -5.28 -12.68 6.55
CA THR A 93 -6.03 -12.62 7.80
C THR A 93 -7.53 -12.53 7.57
N LEU A 94 -7.94 -12.17 6.37
CA LEU A 94 -9.33 -12.02 5.96
C LEU A 94 -9.51 -12.66 4.58
N LEU A 95 -10.57 -13.41 4.41
CA LEU A 95 -11.05 -13.92 3.13
C LEU A 95 -12.46 -13.40 2.91
N GLU A 96 -12.65 -12.61 1.87
CA GLU A 96 -13.97 -12.17 1.41
C GLU A 96 -14.37 -12.98 0.19
N ILE A 97 -15.57 -13.54 0.23
CA ILE A 97 -16.14 -14.31 -0.88
C ILE A 97 -17.39 -13.61 -1.35
N GLU A 98 -17.35 -13.08 -2.56
CA GLU A 98 -18.54 -12.53 -3.23
C GLU A 98 -19.50 -13.67 -3.60
N VAL A 99 -20.65 -13.70 -2.96
CA VAL A 99 -21.69 -14.71 -3.23
C VAL A 99 -22.78 -14.18 -4.15
N THR A 100 -22.90 -12.87 -4.32
CA THR A 100 -23.83 -12.20 -5.24
C THR A 100 -23.43 -10.75 -5.49
N ARG A 101 -23.72 -10.25 -6.68
CA ARG A 101 -23.60 -8.82 -7.03
C ARG A 101 -24.89 -8.04 -6.82
N ALA A 102 -25.94 -8.70 -6.36
CA ALA A 102 -27.18 -8.02 -6.02
C ALA A 102 -26.99 -7.18 -4.77
N CYS A 103 -27.04 -5.86 -4.92
CA CYS A 103 -26.86 -4.89 -3.86
C CYS A 103 -27.88 -3.76 -4.01
N ASN A 104 -28.45 -3.31 -2.90
CA ASN A 104 -29.36 -2.17 -2.85
C ASN A 104 -28.66 -0.84 -2.48
N LEU A 105 -27.35 -0.86 -2.29
CA LEU A 105 -26.52 0.31 -2.03
C LEU A 105 -25.89 0.77 -3.33
N HIS A 106 -26.02 2.04 -3.68
CA HIS A 106 -25.38 2.64 -4.85
C HIS A 106 -24.18 3.48 -4.41
N CYS A 107 -23.16 2.83 -3.82
CA CYS A 107 -21.97 3.52 -3.36
C CYS A 107 -21.21 4.13 -4.56
N PRO A 108 -20.74 5.37 -4.48
CA PRO A 108 -19.99 6.01 -5.57
C PRO A 108 -18.62 5.34 -5.83
N VAL A 109 -18.10 4.63 -4.84
CA VAL A 109 -16.93 3.76 -4.94
C VAL A 109 -17.29 2.42 -4.36
N CYS A 110 -17.20 1.36 -5.16
CA CYS A 110 -17.47 -0.01 -4.75
C CYS A 110 -16.29 -0.90 -5.12
N PHE A 111 -15.88 -1.77 -4.21
CA PHE A 111 -14.80 -2.72 -4.44
C PHE A 111 -15.30 -4.16 -4.69
N MET A 112 -16.63 -4.33 -4.73
CA MET A 112 -17.32 -5.58 -5.06
C MET A 112 -17.71 -5.62 -6.52
#